data_fc97d1da5a9f6262af246645a78d5118
#
_entry.id   fc97d1da5a9f6262af246645a78d5118
#
_cell.length_a   1.000
_cell.length_b   1.000
_cell.length_c   1.000
_cell.angle_alpha   90.00
_cell.angle_beta   90.00
_cell.angle_gamma   90.00
#
_symmetry.space_group_name_H-M   'P 1'
#
loop_
_entity.id
_entity.type
_entity.pdbx_description
1 polymer ?
#
loop_
_entity_poly.entity_id
_entity_poly.type
_entity_poly.pdbx_seq_one_letter_code
_entity_poly.pdbx_strand_id
1 'polypeptide(L)'
;MTSEHKVGEVGTEIAPELAPDADGATRVDLLLRHVCHLARSLTNAEQAALALQATVDDAPRKYFSLSAAYAPWRDYRPDPKGLGLHGLEIPPGEVIRLTQEEVESHPAWQNFGDQAPEHPPMRGWLATAVCGDGGYRYGLLQLSDKSAGGDFTDEDEVRLRELAALVGAALDALRFSHERAAA
;
A
#
# COMPACT_ATOMS: atom_id res chain seq x y z
N MET A 1 24.79 -44.56 -8.42
CA MET A 1 24.90 -43.34 -7.60
C MET A 1 23.88 -42.35 -8.15
N THR A 2 22.71 -42.38 -7.60
CA THR A 2 21.56 -41.57 -7.98
C THR A 2 21.58 -40.31 -7.12
N SER A 3 21.75 -39.15 -7.75
CA SER A 3 21.74 -37.83 -7.08
C SER A 3 20.29 -37.43 -6.90
N GLU A 4 19.78 -37.49 -5.67
CA GLU A 4 18.50 -36.95 -5.30
C GLU A 4 18.61 -35.41 -5.26
N HIS A 5 17.91 -34.75 -6.17
CA HIS A 5 17.68 -33.34 -6.14
C HIS A 5 16.65 -33.08 -5.02
N LYS A 6 17.13 -32.54 -3.93
CA LYS A 6 16.30 -31.98 -2.84
C LYS A 6 15.60 -30.72 -3.36
N VAL A 7 14.34 -30.86 -3.75
CA VAL A 7 13.46 -29.73 -4.01
C VAL A 7 13.31 -28.99 -2.68
N GLY A 8 13.85 -27.77 -2.62
CA GLY A 8 13.69 -26.92 -1.46
C GLY A 8 12.20 -26.66 -1.24
N GLU A 9 11.71 -26.96 -0.04
CA GLU A 9 10.40 -26.52 0.42
C GLU A 9 10.36 -24.99 0.31
N VAL A 10 9.61 -24.50 -0.67
CA VAL A 10 9.14 -23.13 -0.69
C VAL A 10 8.19 -23.05 0.50
N GLY A 11 8.68 -22.51 1.61
CA GLY A 11 7.86 -22.24 2.77
C GLY A 11 6.69 -21.37 2.33
N THR A 12 5.51 -21.98 2.27
CA THR A 12 4.25 -21.28 2.10
C THR A 12 4.05 -20.49 3.39
N GLU A 13 4.61 -19.28 3.44
CA GLU A 13 4.26 -18.30 4.45
C GLU A 13 2.81 -17.90 4.14
N ILE A 14 1.88 -18.69 4.67
CA ILE A 14 0.47 -18.33 4.67
C ILE A 14 0.41 -17.03 5.46
N ALA A 15 -0.02 -15.96 4.77
CA ALA A 15 -0.21 -14.66 5.40
C ALA A 15 -0.95 -14.86 6.74
N PRO A 16 -0.38 -14.46 7.89
CA PRO A 16 -0.94 -14.79 9.19
C PRO A 16 -2.15 -13.94 9.52
N GLU A 17 -3.12 -13.77 8.63
CA GLU A 17 -4.28 -12.95 8.99
C GLU A 17 -5.47 -13.07 8.03
N LEU A 18 -5.88 -14.30 7.76
CA LEU A 18 -7.20 -14.55 7.17
C LEU A 18 -8.25 -14.94 8.22
N ALA A 19 -7.89 -14.92 9.50
CA ALA A 19 -8.88 -15.03 10.55
C ALA A 19 -9.70 -13.74 10.61
N PRO A 20 -11.05 -13.79 10.70
CA PRO A 20 -11.84 -12.60 10.96
C PRO A 20 -11.33 -12.02 12.29
N ASP A 21 -10.80 -10.79 12.23
CA ASP A 21 -10.41 -10.06 13.42
C ASP A 21 -11.58 -10.05 14.40
N ALA A 22 -11.30 -10.27 15.67
CA ALA A 22 -12.25 -10.06 16.75
C ALA A 22 -12.83 -8.62 16.79
N ASP A 23 -12.27 -7.72 16.00
CA ASP A 23 -12.61 -6.29 15.92
C ASP A 23 -13.71 -5.94 14.89
N GLY A 24 -14.37 -6.94 14.28
CA GLY A 24 -15.51 -6.69 13.40
C GLY A 24 -15.16 -6.11 12.02
N ALA A 25 -13.96 -6.43 11.49
CA ALA A 25 -13.56 -6.05 10.15
C ALA A 25 -14.58 -6.54 9.11
N THR A 26 -15.04 -5.65 8.25
CA THR A 26 -15.95 -6.00 7.17
C THR A 26 -15.22 -6.80 6.09
N ARG A 27 -15.99 -7.50 5.21
CA ARG A 27 -15.40 -8.16 4.03
C ARG A 27 -14.61 -7.20 3.15
N VAL A 28 -15.00 -5.94 3.13
CA VAL A 28 -14.29 -4.88 2.39
C VAL A 28 -12.96 -4.57 3.04
N ASP A 29 -12.90 -4.48 4.37
CA ASP A 29 -11.65 -4.25 5.09
C ASP A 29 -10.64 -5.39 4.86
N LEU A 30 -11.12 -6.63 4.87
CA LEU A 30 -10.30 -7.80 4.55
C LEU A 30 -9.75 -7.74 3.12
N LEU A 31 -10.61 -7.39 2.14
CA LEU A 31 -10.20 -7.22 0.75
C LEU A 31 -9.09 -6.17 0.62
N LEU A 32 -9.26 -5.01 1.27
CA LEU A 32 -8.31 -3.90 1.19
C LEU A 32 -6.96 -4.23 1.87
N ARG A 33 -6.97 -5.01 2.95
CA ARG A 33 -5.75 -5.58 3.54
C ARG A 33 -5.05 -6.54 2.57
N HIS A 34 -5.81 -7.39 1.84
CA HIS A 34 -5.25 -8.27 0.82
C HIS A 34 -4.66 -7.48 -0.35
N VAL A 35 -5.27 -6.37 -0.75
CA VAL A 35 -4.71 -5.47 -1.77
C VAL A 35 -3.33 -4.98 -1.35
N CYS A 36 -3.17 -4.51 -0.11
CA CYS A 36 -1.85 -4.10 0.40
C CYS A 36 -0.85 -5.26 0.39
N HIS A 37 -1.27 -6.46 0.81
CA HIS A 37 -0.40 -7.64 0.79
C HIS A 37 0.01 -7.99 -0.65
N LEU A 38 -0.93 -7.99 -1.59
CA LEU A 38 -0.68 -8.28 -2.99
C LEU A 38 0.26 -7.25 -3.62
N ALA A 39 0.02 -5.95 -3.39
CA ALA A 39 0.89 -4.87 -3.87
C ALA A 39 2.33 -5.07 -3.39
N ARG A 40 2.52 -5.33 -2.09
CA ARG A 40 3.81 -5.61 -1.50
C ARG A 40 4.49 -6.84 -2.13
N SER A 41 3.74 -7.93 -2.29
CA SER A 41 4.28 -9.20 -2.79
C SER A 41 4.66 -9.13 -4.28
N LEU A 42 3.84 -8.48 -5.11
CA LEU A 42 4.11 -8.33 -6.55
C LEU A 42 5.35 -7.49 -6.85
N THR A 43 5.66 -6.54 -5.98
CA THR A 43 6.78 -5.60 -6.16
C THR A 43 7.98 -5.90 -5.29
N ASN A 44 7.93 -6.94 -4.46
CA ASN A 44 8.92 -7.20 -3.42
C ASN A 44 9.20 -5.98 -2.53
N ALA A 45 8.17 -5.23 -2.18
CA ALA A 45 8.30 -4.13 -1.25
C ALA A 45 8.29 -4.63 0.21
N GLU A 46 8.92 -3.89 1.11
CA GLU A 46 8.88 -4.18 2.54
C GLU A 46 7.58 -3.70 3.18
N GLN A 47 7.01 -2.64 2.64
CA GLN A 47 5.77 -2.04 3.13
C GLN A 47 4.85 -1.67 1.98
N ALA A 48 3.54 -1.89 2.17
CA ALA A 48 2.47 -1.32 1.38
C ALA A 48 1.46 -0.62 2.29
N ALA A 49 0.95 0.50 1.84
CA ALA A 49 -0.12 1.22 2.52
C ALA A 49 -1.18 1.68 1.51
N LEU A 50 -2.44 1.53 1.88
CA LEU A 50 -3.59 2.05 1.16
C LEU A 50 -4.34 3.01 2.08
N ALA A 51 -4.42 4.27 1.71
CA ALA A 51 -5.19 5.29 2.42
C ALA A 51 -6.41 5.64 1.58
N LEU A 52 -7.61 5.37 2.08
CA LEU A 52 -8.88 5.69 1.43
C LEU A 52 -9.59 6.78 2.20
N GLN A 53 -10.17 7.72 1.48
CA GLN A 53 -10.92 8.85 2.04
C GLN A 53 -12.25 8.99 1.31
N ALA A 54 -13.35 8.95 2.06
CA ALA A 54 -14.68 9.03 1.48
C ALA A 54 -15.04 10.47 1.07
N THR A 55 -14.66 11.44 1.89
CA THR A 55 -14.79 12.87 1.59
C THR A 55 -13.55 13.63 2.01
N VAL A 56 -13.40 14.88 1.58
CA VAL A 56 -12.23 15.71 1.90
C VAL A 56 -12.12 15.98 3.41
N ASP A 57 -13.22 15.95 4.12
CA ASP A 57 -13.30 16.26 5.55
C ASP A 57 -13.13 15.02 6.43
N ASP A 58 -13.20 13.83 5.84
CA ASP A 58 -13.06 12.57 6.57
C ASP A 58 -11.59 12.23 6.83
N ALA A 59 -11.32 11.67 8.01
CA ALA A 59 -10.02 11.06 8.28
C ALA A 59 -9.83 9.81 7.38
N PRO A 60 -8.69 9.68 6.68
CA PRO A 60 -8.47 8.55 5.80
C PRO A 60 -8.42 7.24 6.58
N ARG A 61 -9.13 6.22 6.07
CA ARG A 61 -8.99 4.84 6.54
C ARG A 61 -7.70 4.26 5.95
N LYS A 62 -6.83 3.75 6.80
CA LYS A 62 -5.52 3.26 6.40
C LYS A 62 -5.42 1.74 6.57
N TYR A 63 -4.90 1.08 5.56
CA TYR A 63 -4.61 -0.35 5.52
C TYR A 63 -3.14 -0.54 5.24
N PHE A 64 -2.52 -1.53 5.90
CA PHE A 64 -1.09 -1.77 5.79
C PHE A 64 -0.78 -3.24 5.58
N SER A 65 0.32 -3.51 4.87
CA SER A 65 1.00 -4.79 4.84
C SER A 65 2.49 -4.54 5.06
N LEU A 66 3.07 -5.26 6.01
CA LEU A 66 4.50 -5.21 6.33
C LEU A 66 5.12 -6.57 6.09
N SER A 67 6.38 -6.61 5.66
CA SER A 67 7.17 -7.83 5.61
C SER A 67 7.58 -8.29 7.01
N ALA A 68 8.12 -9.49 7.12
CA ALA A 68 8.67 -9.99 8.38
C ALA A 68 9.82 -9.12 8.90
N ALA A 69 10.65 -8.56 8.00
CA ALA A 69 11.74 -7.66 8.36
C ALA A 69 11.23 -6.35 8.99
N TYR A 70 9.99 -5.97 8.68
CA TYR A 70 9.34 -4.75 9.17
C TYR A 70 8.39 -5.01 10.35
N ALA A 71 8.36 -6.22 10.89
CA ALA A 71 7.57 -6.58 12.07
C ALA A 71 7.77 -5.66 13.29
N PRO A 72 8.97 -5.08 13.57
CA PRO A 72 9.15 -4.14 14.68
C PRO A 72 8.26 -2.89 14.60
N TRP A 73 7.84 -2.50 13.39
CA TRP A 73 6.98 -1.32 13.16
C TRP A 73 5.49 -1.66 13.03
N ARG A 74 5.08 -2.89 13.35
CA ARG A 74 3.67 -3.34 13.22
C ARG A 74 2.69 -2.44 13.98
N ASP A 75 3.08 -1.96 15.14
CA ASP A 75 2.25 -1.13 16.01
C ASP A 75 2.44 0.37 15.80
N TYR A 76 3.31 0.75 14.85
CA TYR A 76 3.51 2.14 14.49
C TYR A 76 2.21 2.72 13.92
N ARG A 77 1.81 3.86 14.45
CA ARG A 77 0.66 4.62 13.98
C ARG A 77 1.12 6.01 13.60
N PRO A 78 1.15 6.34 12.30
CA PRO A 78 1.61 7.66 11.85
C PRO A 78 0.70 8.76 12.40
N ASP A 79 1.30 9.89 12.77
CA ASP A 79 0.54 11.09 13.12
C ASP A 79 -0.27 11.55 11.89
N PRO A 80 -1.59 11.75 12.02
CA PRO A 80 -2.43 12.20 10.90
C PRO A 80 -2.07 13.62 10.39
N LYS A 81 -1.28 14.38 11.11
CA LYS A 81 -0.87 15.72 10.72
C LYS A 81 0.23 15.77 9.66
N GLY A 82 0.93 14.67 9.43
CA GLY A 82 1.97 14.58 8.41
C GLY A 82 1.37 14.36 7.03
N LEU A 83 1.23 15.40 6.21
CA LEU A 83 0.85 15.22 4.81
C LEU A 83 2.05 14.79 3.97
N GLY A 84 3.21 15.40 4.12
CA GLY A 84 4.44 15.00 3.43
C GLY A 84 4.20 14.54 1.99
N LEU A 85 4.88 13.48 1.58
CA LEU A 85 4.71 12.86 0.25
C LEU A 85 3.28 12.31 0.04
N HIS A 86 2.57 11.94 1.10
CA HIS A 86 1.19 11.45 0.99
C HIS A 86 0.19 12.51 0.53
N GLY A 87 0.56 13.79 0.63
CA GLY A 87 -0.23 14.92 0.15
C GLY A 87 -0.02 15.25 -1.33
N LEU A 88 0.84 14.54 -2.04
CA LEU A 88 1.07 14.78 -3.45
C LEU A 88 -0.18 14.43 -4.27
N GLU A 89 -0.54 15.36 -5.16
CA GLU A 89 -1.58 15.12 -6.15
C GLU A 89 -0.98 14.28 -7.28
N ILE A 90 -1.44 13.03 -7.38
CA ILE A 90 -1.07 12.13 -8.46
C ILE A 90 -2.28 12.00 -9.39
N PRO A 91 -2.16 12.40 -10.67
CA PRO A 91 -3.24 12.23 -11.63
C PRO A 91 -3.67 10.76 -11.80
N PRO A 92 -4.93 10.50 -12.17
CA PRO A 92 -5.39 9.14 -12.42
C PRO A 92 -4.52 8.41 -13.46
N GLY A 93 -4.08 7.20 -13.12
CA GLY A 93 -3.24 6.38 -13.99
C GLY A 93 -1.75 6.75 -14.02
N GLU A 94 -1.34 7.82 -13.34
CA GLU A 94 0.07 8.14 -13.16
C GLU A 94 0.64 7.47 -11.92
N VAL A 95 1.95 7.27 -11.94
CA VAL A 95 2.73 6.69 -10.82
C VAL A 95 3.90 7.63 -10.53
N ILE A 96 4.14 7.91 -9.27
CA ILE A 96 5.35 8.59 -8.82
C ILE A 96 6.28 7.54 -8.23
N ARG A 97 7.52 7.50 -8.73
CA ARG A 97 8.61 6.67 -8.22
C ARG A 97 9.74 7.57 -7.79
N LEU A 98 10.19 7.41 -6.57
CA LEU A 98 11.31 8.14 -5.99
C LEU A 98 12.33 7.18 -5.40
N THR A 99 13.60 7.37 -5.72
CA THR A 99 14.74 6.77 -5.02
C THR A 99 14.88 7.36 -3.62
N GLN A 100 15.76 6.82 -2.78
CA GLN A 100 16.01 7.39 -1.46
C GLN A 100 16.52 8.85 -1.56
N GLU A 101 17.43 9.12 -2.46
CA GLU A 101 17.98 10.47 -2.66
C GLU A 101 16.90 11.46 -3.11
N GLU A 102 16.03 11.04 -4.01
CA GLU A 102 14.89 11.85 -4.49
C GLU A 102 13.85 12.07 -3.38
N VAL A 103 13.57 11.06 -2.54
CA VAL A 103 12.70 11.22 -1.36
C VAL A 103 13.28 12.27 -0.41
N GLU A 104 14.56 12.14 -0.03
CA GLU A 104 15.19 13.02 0.93
C GLU A 104 15.36 14.46 0.43
N SER A 105 15.48 14.65 -0.89
CA SER A 105 15.58 15.98 -1.53
C SER A 105 14.23 16.57 -1.95
N HIS A 106 13.15 15.79 -1.84
CA HIS A 106 11.84 16.24 -2.32
C HIS A 106 11.27 17.39 -1.47
N PRO A 107 10.75 18.47 -2.08
CA PRO A 107 10.22 19.62 -1.31
C PRO A 107 9.10 19.29 -0.34
N ALA A 108 8.30 18.25 -0.64
CA ALA A 108 7.25 17.75 0.24
C ALA A 108 7.77 16.81 1.35
N TRP A 109 9.05 16.45 1.35
CA TRP A 109 9.64 15.62 2.37
C TRP A 109 9.80 16.41 3.67
N GLN A 110 9.07 16.01 4.70
CA GLN A 110 9.07 16.71 6.00
C GLN A 110 9.99 16.03 7.02
N ASN A 111 10.66 14.93 6.58
CA ASN A 111 11.32 14.05 7.54
C ASN A 111 10.31 13.55 8.62
N PHE A 112 10.70 12.63 9.46
CA PHE A 112 9.81 12.10 10.51
C PHE A 112 9.93 12.86 11.83
N GLY A 113 10.73 13.94 11.86
CA GLY A 113 10.96 14.75 13.04
C GLY A 113 11.35 13.90 14.25
N ASP A 114 10.71 14.15 15.39
CA ASP A 114 10.97 13.42 16.64
C ASP A 114 10.51 11.94 16.57
N GLN A 115 9.71 11.58 15.59
CA GLN A 115 9.22 10.20 15.38
C GLN A 115 10.18 9.35 14.50
N ALA A 116 11.25 9.95 13.99
CA ALA A 116 12.21 9.25 13.11
C ALA A 116 12.73 7.92 13.67
N PRO A 117 13.02 7.76 14.97
CA PRO A 117 13.47 6.49 15.54
C PRO A 117 12.40 5.39 15.53
N GLU A 118 11.12 5.76 15.52
CA GLU A 118 9.98 4.85 15.59
C GLU A 118 9.35 4.59 14.22
N HIS A 119 9.75 5.35 13.20
CA HIS A 119 9.22 5.23 11.86
C HIS A 119 9.91 4.11 11.08
N PRO A 120 9.16 3.29 10.30
CA PRO A 120 9.78 2.37 9.36
C PRO A 120 10.67 3.14 8.39
N PRO A 121 11.79 2.57 7.92
CA PRO A 121 12.61 3.19 6.90
C PRO A 121 11.79 3.59 5.67
N MET A 122 12.25 4.62 4.94
CA MET A 122 11.65 5.06 3.69
C MET A 122 12.78 5.39 2.70
N ARG A 123 13.46 4.34 2.22
CA ARG A 123 14.62 4.41 1.34
C ARG A 123 14.26 4.45 -0.14
N GLY A 124 13.01 4.37 -0.45
CA GLY A 124 12.43 4.51 -1.79
C GLY A 124 10.91 4.53 -1.69
N TRP A 125 10.26 5.18 -2.62
CA TRP A 125 8.80 5.35 -2.60
C TRP A 125 8.20 5.18 -3.97
N LEU A 126 7.08 4.44 -4.04
CA LEU A 126 6.30 4.23 -5.24
C LEU A 126 4.83 4.42 -4.90
N ALA A 127 4.13 5.31 -5.60
CA ALA A 127 2.74 5.61 -5.28
C ALA A 127 1.89 5.96 -6.51
N THR A 128 0.61 5.65 -6.41
CA THR A 128 -0.41 6.00 -7.42
C THR A 128 -1.74 6.31 -6.75
N ALA A 129 -2.54 7.15 -7.39
CA ALA A 129 -3.91 7.38 -6.97
C ALA A 129 -4.79 6.16 -7.27
N VAL A 130 -5.69 5.83 -6.33
CA VAL A 130 -6.79 4.89 -6.56
C VAL A 130 -8.00 5.68 -7.01
N CYS A 131 -8.36 5.53 -8.29
CA CYS A 131 -9.47 6.26 -8.91
C CYS A 131 -10.47 5.29 -9.54
N GLY A 132 -11.75 5.63 -9.47
CA GLY A 132 -12.79 4.96 -10.23
C GLY A 132 -12.88 5.43 -11.68
N ASP A 133 -13.71 4.75 -12.49
CA ASP A 133 -13.87 5.02 -13.93
C ASP A 133 -14.33 6.45 -14.24
N GLY A 134 -15.10 7.07 -13.35
CA GLY A 134 -15.52 8.47 -13.46
C GLY A 134 -14.49 9.51 -13.03
N GLY A 135 -13.25 9.09 -12.73
CA GLY A 135 -12.21 9.98 -12.19
C GLY A 135 -12.39 10.29 -10.70
N TYR A 136 -13.35 9.67 -10.02
CA TYR A 136 -13.51 9.83 -8.58
C TYR A 136 -12.29 9.24 -7.85
N ARG A 137 -11.62 10.09 -7.07
CA ARG A 137 -10.44 9.67 -6.30
C ARG A 137 -10.84 9.07 -4.97
N TYR A 138 -10.60 7.78 -4.81
CA TYR A 138 -10.81 7.05 -3.56
C TYR A 138 -9.67 7.23 -2.56
N GLY A 139 -8.42 7.40 -3.05
CA GLY A 139 -7.28 7.53 -2.18
C GLY A 139 -5.93 7.31 -2.85
N LEU A 140 -4.99 6.79 -2.05
CA LEU A 140 -3.60 6.59 -2.45
C LEU A 140 -3.15 5.16 -2.08
N LEU A 141 -2.57 4.45 -3.06
CA LEU A 141 -1.84 3.20 -2.84
C LEU A 141 -0.34 3.48 -2.97
N GLN A 142 0.43 3.12 -1.97
CA GLN A 142 1.86 3.39 -1.91
C GLN A 142 2.65 2.20 -1.39
N LEU A 143 3.90 2.15 -1.80
CA LEU A 143 4.90 1.17 -1.40
C LEU A 143 6.17 1.91 -0.93
N SER A 144 6.85 1.34 0.04
CA SER A 144 8.19 1.79 0.42
C SER A 144 9.13 0.61 0.61
N ASP A 145 10.38 0.88 0.28
CA ASP A 145 11.52 -0.01 0.42
C ASP A 145 11.40 -1.35 -0.34
N LYS A 146 12.29 -1.57 -1.27
CA LYS A 146 12.46 -2.89 -1.91
C LYS A 146 13.17 -3.84 -0.97
N SER A 147 12.67 -5.06 -0.88
CA SER A 147 13.37 -6.17 -0.23
C SER A 147 14.75 -6.36 -0.86
N ALA A 148 15.75 -6.64 -0.06
CA ALA A 148 17.15 -6.77 -0.47
C ALA A 148 17.82 -5.48 -0.97
N GLY A 149 17.20 -4.32 -0.81
CA GLY A 149 17.72 -3.03 -1.25
C GLY A 149 17.50 -2.79 -2.76
N GLY A 150 17.77 -1.58 -3.20
CA GLY A 150 17.56 -1.15 -4.57
C GLY A 150 16.28 -0.33 -4.76
N ASP A 151 16.12 0.18 -5.97
CA ASP A 151 15.02 1.05 -6.34
C ASP A 151 13.86 0.27 -6.94
N PHE A 152 12.66 0.85 -6.92
CA PHE A 152 11.53 0.38 -7.69
C PHE A 152 11.80 0.52 -9.19
N THR A 153 11.22 -0.34 -10.00
CA THR A 153 11.45 -0.45 -11.44
C THR A 153 10.22 -0.02 -12.23
N ASP A 154 10.37 0.16 -13.56
CA ASP A 154 9.25 0.42 -14.46
C ASP A 154 8.19 -0.69 -14.41
N GLU A 155 8.62 -1.94 -14.19
CA GLU A 155 7.71 -3.08 -14.03
C GLU A 155 6.90 -2.95 -12.72
N ASP A 156 7.50 -2.46 -11.64
CA ASP A 156 6.78 -2.18 -10.38
C ASP A 156 5.75 -1.07 -10.56
N GLU A 157 6.05 -0.05 -11.36
CA GLU A 157 5.08 1.01 -11.71
C GLU A 157 3.86 0.43 -12.45
N VAL A 158 4.09 -0.41 -13.45
CA VAL A 158 3.02 -1.06 -14.22
C VAL A 158 2.14 -1.88 -13.29
N ARG A 159 2.75 -2.72 -12.44
CA ARG A 159 2.02 -3.57 -11.48
C ARG A 159 1.18 -2.76 -10.49
N LEU A 160 1.75 -1.67 -9.96
CA LEU A 160 1.03 -0.83 -9.00
C LEU A 160 -0.13 -0.10 -9.66
N ARG A 161 0.07 0.42 -10.88
CA ARG A 161 -0.97 1.10 -11.67
C ARG A 161 -2.14 0.17 -11.98
N GLU A 162 -1.87 -1.04 -12.46
CA GLU A 162 -2.89 -2.03 -12.78
C GLU A 162 -3.68 -2.45 -11.53
N LEU A 163 -2.99 -2.66 -10.42
CA LEU A 163 -3.65 -3.00 -9.17
C LEU A 163 -4.52 -1.85 -8.66
N ALA A 164 -4.06 -0.61 -8.73
CA ALA A 164 -4.85 0.56 -8.33
C ALA A 164 -6.10 0.74 -9.19
N ALA A 165 -6.00 0.51 -10.50
CA ALA A 165 -7.15 0.54 -11.41
C ALA A 165 -8.18 -0.54 -11.06
N LEU A 166 -7.73 -1.77 -10.79
CA LEU A 166 -8.61 -2.86 -10.36
C LEU A 166 -9.33 -2.52 -9.04
N VAL A 167 -8.61 -1.95 -8.08
CA VAL A 167 -9.19 -1.53 -6.79
C VAL A 167 -10.21 -0.41 -6.98
N GLY A 168 -9.91 0.58 -7.82
CA GLY A 168 -10.84 1.66 -8.17
C GLY A 168 -12.15 1.14 -8.75
N ALA A 169 -12.07 0.24 -9.75
CA ALA A 169 -13.25 -0.39 -10.34
C ALA A 169 -14.06 -1.22 -9.32
N ALA A 170 -13.39 -1.94 -8.42
CA ALA A 170 -14.07 -2.69 -7.36
C ALA A 170 -14.79 -1.76 -6.37
N LEU A 171 -14.19 -0.63 -6.01
CA LEU A 171 -14.81 0.36 -5.14
C LEU A 171 -16.00 1.05 -5.81
N ASP A 172 -15.94 1.33 -7.11
CA ASP A 172 -17.09 1.81 -7.89
C ASP A 172 -18.26 0.82 -7.83
N ALA A 173 -18.00 -0.46 -8.07
CA ALA A 173 -19.02 -1.51 -8.03
C ALA A 173 -19.68 -1.60 -6.63
N LEU A 174 -18.91 -1.46 -5.57
CA LEU A 174 -19.44 -1.45 -4.20
C LEU A 174 -20.31 -0.21 -3.95
N ARG A 175 -19.87 0.97 -4.37
CA ARG A 175 -20.61 2.21 -4.24
C ARG A 175 -21.97 2.13 -4.94
N PHE A 176 -21.98 1.73 -6.20
CA PHE A 176 -23.23 1.58 -6.97
C PHE A 176 -24.18 0.54 -6.37
N SER A 177 -23.65 -0.52 -5.76
CA SER A 177 -24.47 -1.53 -5.07
C SER A 177 -25.17 -0.96 -3.85
N HIS A 178 -24.49 -0.10 -3.09
CA HIS A 178 -25.08 0.57 -1.92
C HIS A 178 -26.14 1.59 -2.31
N GLU A 179 -25.90 2.39 -3.35
CA GLU A 179 -26.86 3.38 -3.85
C GLU A 179 -28.17 2.71 -4.32
N ARG A 180 -28.06 1.55 -5.02
CA ARG A 180 -29.24 0.78 -5.46
C ARG A 180 -30.01 0.09 -4.33
N ALA A 181 -29.34 -0.25 -3.24
CA ALA A 181 -30.00 -0.87 -2.08
C ALA A 181 -30.71 0.16 -1.19
N ALA A 182 -30.34 1.46 -1.31
CA ALA A 182 -30.91 2.57 -0.57
C ALA A 182 -32.06 3.29 -1.31
N ALA A 183 -32.29 3.00 -2.59
CA ALA A 183 -33.35 3.57 -3.43
C ALA A 183 -34.58 2.66 -3.50
#